data_f140adc31f14bfb7a3004bd7cfedc908
#
_entry.id   f140adc31f14bfb7a3004bd7cfedc908
#
_cell.length_a   1.000
_cell.length_b   1.000
_cell.length_c   1.000
_cell.angle_alpha   90.00
_cell.angle_beta   90.00
_cell.angle_gamma   90.00
#
_symmetry.space_group_name_H-M   'P 1'
#
loop_
_entity.id
_entity.type
_entity.pdbx_description
1 polymer ?
#
loop_
_entity_poly.entity_id
_entity_poly.type
_entity_poly.pdbx_seq_one_letter_code
_entity_poly.pdbx_strand_id
1 'polypeptide(L)'
;MNLLFRSTNIDKPNKSKELSLKSGNPFIQLIFNRDTISETRKLLDRAIVSAAKDTLPNCKPPALTPSHWIWQLAASYHLTHSTGLLMEEAARRFTGLGRWSLAQWAAEKAREEQGHDRLALLDIQSMGYDAEAVVKALLPPSAMALLSFFTQSVQAADPISCVGYCYTMERLAMNIKAEHIQLVEAILPPNTYATRCLRMHSCLGSDVKHVEETVQIVAALSSEERTNITLACYETALLYFNSLKEKYVSEVELQQILNQFKLDACSKNNSIPEYIC
;
A
#
# COMPACT_ATOMS: atom_id res chain seq x y z
N MET A 1 10.95 10.09 -2.51
CA MET A 1 10.93 8.63 -2.35
C MET A 1 12.32 7.96 -2.28
N ASN A 2 13.40 8.57 -2.75
CA ASN A 2 14.77 8.02 -2.61
C ASN A 2 15.36 8.01 -1.18
N LEU A 3 14.69 8.55 -0.18
CA LEU A 3 15.14 8.55 1.23
C LEU A 3 14.70 7.29 2.00
N LEU A 4 13.90 6.41 1.40
CA LEU A 4 13.31 5.24 2.05
C LEU A 4 14.29 4.07 2.30
N PHE A 5 15.48 4.07 1.68
CA PHE A 5 16.40 2.92 1.72
C PHE A 5 17.82 3.27 2.15
N ARG A 6 17.99 4.12 3.16
CA ARG A 6 19.28 4.17 3.86
C ARG A 6 19.27 3.12 4.97
N SER A 7 19.96 2.02 4.67
CA SER A 7 20.60 1.06 5.59
C SER A 7 19.78 0.63 6.82
N THR A 8 19.00 -0.44 6.68
CA THR A 8 18.72 -1.31 7.82
C THR A 8 19.86 -2.30 7.94
N ASN A 9 20.62 -2.25 9.06
CA ASN A 9 21.56 -3.29 9.45
C ASN A 9 20.80 -4.61 9.59
N ILE A 10 21.09 -5.54 8.69
CA ILE A 10 20.60 -6.93 8.78
C ILE A 10 21.63 -7.68 9.58
N ASP A 11 21.28 -8.04 10.81
CA ASP A 11 22.08 -8.92 11.67
C ASP A 11 22.32 -10.28 11.00
N LYS A 12 23.56 -10.78 11.12
CA LYS A 12 24.01 -12.07 10.57
C LYS A 12 23.29 -13.23 11.26
N PRO A 13 22.89 -14.29 10.53
CA PRO A 13 22.19 -15.42 11.12
C PRO A 13 23.12 -16.25 12.02
N ASN A 14 22.68 -16.48 13.25
CA ASN A 14 23.27 -17.41 14.19
C ASN A 14 22.80 -18.84 13.85
N LYS A 15 23.73 -19.76 13.73
CA LYS A 15 23.45 -21.18 13.44
C LYS A 15 22.75 -21.84 14.64
N SER A 16 21.47 -22.17 14.47
CA SER A 16 20.71 -22.95 15.45
C SER A 16 20.76 -24.46 15.14
N LYS A 17 21.06 -25.25 16.18
CA LYS A 17 21.06 -26.72 16.20
C LYS A 17 19.63 -27.25 16.07
N GLU A 18 19.44 -28.26 15.23
CA GLU A 18 18.22 -29.07 15.21
C GLU A 18 18.06 -29.84 16.56
N LEU A 19 16.97 -29.55 17.25
CA LEU A 19 16.47 -30.31 18.40
C LEU A 19 15.15 -30.97 18.00
N SER A 20 15.17 -32.28 17.88
CA SER A 20 13.98 -33.12 17.73
C SER A 20 13.18 -33.08 19.04
N LEU A 21 12.01 -32.46 19.05
CA LEU A 21 11.14 -32.34 20.23
C LEU A 21 9.76 -32.94 19.95
N LYS A 22 9.33 -33.82 20.83
CA LYS A 22 8.03 -34.52 20.81
C LYS A 22 6.86 -33.50 21.03
N SER A 23 5.86 -33.59 20.18
CA SER A 23 4.68 -32.74 20.19
C SER A 23 3.76 -32.98 21.38
N GLY A 24 3.39 -31.94 22.11
CA GLY A 24 2.37 -31.99 23.18
C GLY A 24 2.44 -30.88 24.22
N ASN A 25 3.48 -30.07 24.26
CA ASN A 25 3.59 -29.00 25.26
C ASN A 25 3.11 -27.66 24.68
N PRO A 26 2.10 -26.97 25.28
CA PRO A 26 1.60 -25.67 24.82
C PRO A 26 2.70 -24.61 24.70
N PHE A 27 3.73 -24.67 25.52
CA PHE A 27 4.88 -23.76 25.50
C PHE A 27 5.75 -23.97 24.25
N ILE A 28 5.96 -25.23 23.85
CA ILE A 28 6.68 -25.60 22.62
C ILE A 28 5.88 -25.13 21.39
N GLN A 29 4.57 -25.32 21.40
CA GLN A 29 3.68 -24.86 20.33
C GLN A 29 3.69 -23.33 20.19
N LEU A 30 3.78 -22.61 21.32
CA LEU A 30 3.90 -21.14 21.32
C LEU A 30 5.25 -20.65 20.75
N ILE A 31 6.36 -21.38 21.04
CA ILE A 31 7.68 -21.08 20.48
C ILE A 31 7.72 -21.38 18.98
N PHE A 32 7.20 -22.55 18.56
CA PHE A 32 7.12 -22.89 17.12
C PHE A 32 6.29 -21.88 16.34
N ASN A 33 5.16 -21.40 16.88
CA ASN A 33 4.37 -20.37 16.23
C ASN A 33 5.12 -19.04 16.08
N ARG A 34 5.89 -18.62 17.10
CA ARG A 34 6.68 -17.38 17.03
C ARG A 34 7.80 -17.46 16.00
N ASP A 35 8.51 -18.59 15.94
CA ASP A 35 9.58 -18.78 14.96
C ASP A 35 9.00 -18.80 13.54
N THR A 36 7.89 -19.51 13.32
CA THR A 36 7.21 -19.56 12.01
C THR A 36 6.70 -18.18 11.57
N ILE A 37 6.14 -17.38 12.47
CA ILE A 37 5.69 -16.00 12.19
C ILE A 37 6.89 -15.12 11.81
N SER A 38 7.98 -15.19 12.58
CA SER A 38 9.20 -14.43 12.31
C SER A 38 9.84 -14.81 10.96
N GLU A 39 9.90 -16.09 10.66
CA GLU A 39 10.44 -16.60 9.39
C GLU A 39 9.55 -16.21 8.20
N THR A 40 8.24 -16.31 8.36
CA THR A 40 7.27 -15.89 7.34
C THR A 40 7.44 -14.41 7.05
N ARG A 41 7.50 -13.55 8.05
CA ARG A 41 7.76 -12.12 7.87
C ARG A 41 9.06 -11.87 7.09
N LYS A 42 10.15 -12.53 7.49
CA LYS A 42 11.44 -12.41 6.80
C LYS A 42 11.37 -12.86 5.35
N LEU A 43 10.59 -13.89 5.06
CA LEU A 43 10.40 -14.39 3.69
C LEU A 43 9.69 -13.34 2.82
N LEU A 44 8.57 -12.80 3.29
CA LEU A 44 7.80 -11.77 2.59
C LEU A 44 8.61 -10.48 2.41
N ASP A 45 9.27 -10.00 3.48
CA ASP A 45 10.13 -8.81 3.43
C ASP A 45 11.31 -8.98 2.45
N ARG A 46 11.91 -10.18 2.38
CA ARG A 46 12.98 -10.48 1.42
C ARG A 46 12.52 -10.38 -0.03
N ALA A 47 11.30 -10.80 -0.33
CA ALA A 47 10.73 -10.67 -1.67
C ALA A 47 10.64 -9.20 -2.09
N ILE A 48 10.12 -8.33 -1.20
CA ILE A 48 10.05 -6.89 -1.42
C ILE A 48 11.45 -6.27 -1.61
N VAL A 49 12.40 -6.64 -0.75
CA VAL A 49 13.79 -6.14 -0.83
C VAL A 49 14.47 -6.60 -2.13
N SER A 50 14.22 -7.84 -2.57
CA SER A 50 14.76 -8.33 -3.85
C SER A 50 14.23 -7.52 -5.03
N ALA A 51 12.93 -7.30 -5.10
CA ALA A 51 12.32 -6.46 -6.14
C ALA A 51 12.89 -5.02 -6.13
N ALA A 52 13.12 -4.45 -4.94
CA ALA A 52 13.75 -3.13 -4.81
C ALA A 52 15.19 -3.12 -5.38
N LYS A 53 16.00 -4.14 -5.10
CA LYS A 53 17.37 -4.26 -5.62
C LYS A 53 17.40 -4.37 -7.13
N ASP A 54 16.45 -5.09 -7.71
CA ASP A 54 16.37 -5.30 -9.16
C ASP A 54 15.92 -4.02 -9.90
N THR A 55 15.26 -3.11 -9.19
CA THR A 55 14.59 -1.96 -9.81
C THR A 55 15.26 -0.62 -9.53
N LEU A 56 15.68 -0.35 -8.29
CA LEU A 56 16.08 0.98 -7.81
C LEU A 56 17.45 1.51 -8.27
N PRO A 57 18.46 0.70 -8.66
CA PRO A 57 19.80 1.22 -8.91
C PRO A 57 19.90 2.35 -9.95
N ASN A 58 18.87 2.50 -10.80
CA ASN A 58 18.87 3.46 -11.92
C ASN A 58 17.73 4.48 -11.86
N CYS A 59 17.07 4.66 -10.71
CA CYS A 59 15.91 5.55 -10.61
C CYS A 59 16.26 6.86 -9.93
N LYS A 60 16.03 7.97 -10.63
CA LYS A 60 16.04 9.30 -10.05
C LYS A 60 14.62 9.87 -10.17
N PRO A 61 13.83 9.85 -9.07
CA PRO A 61 12.50 10.43 -9.12
C PRO A 61 12.58 11.93 -9.43
N PRO A 62 11.53 12.50 -10.06
CA PRO A 62 11.45 13.94 -10.24
C PRO A 62 11.47 14.67 -8.91
N ALA A 63 11.78 15.94 -8.94
CA ALA A 63 11.59 16.81 -7.78
C ALA A 63 10.13 16.81 -7.37
N LEU A 64 9.88 16.72 -6.07
CA LEU A 64 8.52 16.82 -5.53
C LEU A 64 8.05 18.28 -5.69
N THR A 65 6.97 18.48 -6.45
CA THR A 65 6.29 19.75 -6.65
C THR A 65 4.81 19.62 -6.27
N PRO A 66 4.07 20.72 -6.08
CA PRO A 66 2.63 20.64 -5.83
C PRO A 66 1.87 19.86 -6.91
N SER A 67 2.21 20.03 -8.19
CA SER A 67 1.56 19.30 -9.29
C SER A 67 1.88 17.80 -9.26
N HIS A 68 3.13 17.43 -8.99
CA HIS A 68 3.51 16.03 -8.79
C HIS A 68 2.87 15.42 -7.54
N TRP A 69 2.62 16.23 -6.50
CA TRP A 69 1.88 15.76 -5.34
C TRP A 69 0.43 15.42 -5.70
N ILE A 70 -0.26 16.25 -6.50
CA ILE A 70 -1.60 15.93 -7.01
C ILE A 70 -1.59 14.64 -7.85
N TRP A 71 -0.57 14.45 -8.69
CA TRP A 71 -0.39 13.19 -9.42
C TRP A 71 -0.28 11.97 -8.48
N GLN A 72 0.44 12.09 -7.38
CA GLN A 72 0.56 11.02 -6.38
C GLN A 72 -0.76 10.81 -5.63
N LEU A 73 -1.52 11.86 -5.34
CA LEU A 73 -2.86 11.75 -4.74
C LEU A 73 -3.85 11.08 -5.68
N ALA A 74 -3.81 11.38 -6.99
CA ALA A 74 -4.61 10.67 -7.98
C ALA A 74 -4.24 9.17 -8.04
N ALA A 75 -2.95 8.83 -7.98
CA ALA A 75 -2.50 7.45 -7.88
C ALA A 75 -3.06 6.77 -6.62
N SER A 76 -2.96 7.43 -5.47
CA SER A 76 -3.51 6.92 -4.21
C SER A 76 -5.01 6.71 -4.28
N TYR A 77 -5.76 7.66 -4.87
CA TYR A 77 -7.20 7.50 -5.09
C TYR A 77 -7.53 6.23 -5.88
N HIS A 78 -6.89 6.01 -7.02
CA HIS A 78 -7.15 4.83 -7.85
C HIS A 78 -6.84 3.51 -7.15
N LEU A 79 -5.81 3.49 -6.33
CA LEU A 79 -5.44 2.31 -5.56
C LEU A 79 -6.43 2.03 -4.43
N THR A 80 -6.85 3.05 -3.67
CA THR A 80 -7.73 2.88 -2.51
C THR A 80 -9.21 2.73 -2.88
N HIS A 81 -9.66 3.43 -3.94
CA HIS A 81 -11.07 3.43 -4.37
C HIS A 81 -11.60 2.02 -4.68
N SER A 82 -10.79 1.18 -5.28
CA SER A 82 -11.20 -0.19 -5.65
C SER A 82 -10.91 -1.23 -4.58
N THR A 83 -10.08 -0.90 -3.57
CA THR A 83 -9.58 -1.90 -2.60
C THR A 83 -10.70 -2.53 -1.79
N GLY A 84 -11.62 -1.75 -1.26
CA GLY A 84 -12.75 -2.27 -0.48
C GLY A 84 -13.57 -3.30 -1.26
N LEU A 85 -13.99 -2.95 -2.48
CA LEU A 85 -14.78 -3.83 -3.34
C LEU A 85 -14.02 -5.10 -3.76
N LEU A 86 -12.73 -4.98 -4.08
CA LEU A 86 -11.90 -6.12 -4.42
C LEU A 86 -11.70 -7.05 -3.23
N MET A 87 -11.56 -6.52 -2.02
CA MET A 87 -11.43 -7.32 -0.81
C MET A 87 -12.74 -8.00 -0.41
N GLU A 88 -13.90 -7.37 -0.65
CA GLU A 88 -15.22 -8.04 -0.51
C GLU A 88 -15.34 -9.22 -1.48
N GLU A 89 -14.94 -9.04 -2.73
CA GLU A 89 -14.93 -10.12 -3.73
C GLU A 89 -13.94 -11.24 -3.33
N ALA A 90 -12.75 -10.91 -2.82
CA ALA A 90 -11.80 -11.90 -2.30
C ALA A 90 -12.42 -12.69 -1.13
N ALA A 91 -13.09 -12.02 -0.20
CA ALA A 91 -13.77 -12.67 0.92
C ALA A 91 -14.85 -13.66 0.44
N ARG A 92 -15.66 -13.26 -0.56
CA ARG A 92 -16.66 -14.14 -1.17
C ARG A 92 -16.02 -15.37 -1.83
N ARG A 93 -14.93 -15.20 -2.54
CA ARG A 93 -14.21 -16.29 -3.22
C ARG A 93 -13.54 -17.24 -2.24
N PHE A 94 -12.86 -16.72 -1.22
CA PHE A 94 -12.30 -17.55 -0.15
C PHE A 94 -13.40 -18.35 0.58
N THR A 95 -14.56 -17.74 0.81
CA THR A 95 -15.74 -18.45 1.38
C THR A 95 -16.16 -19.62 0.48
N GLY A 96 -16.27 -19.40 -0.83
CA GLY A 96 -16.61 -20.44 -1.81
C GLY A 96 -15.61 -21.59 -1.87
N LEU A 97 -14.35 -21.34 -1.51
CA LEU A 97 -13.28 -22.35 -1.40
C LEU A 97 -13.19 -22.99 0.01
N GLY A 98 -14.08 -22.64 0.96
CA GLY A 98 -14.01 -23.12 2.33
C GLY A 98 -12.86 -22.56 3.18
N ARG A 99 -12.22 -21.47 2.72
CA ARG A 99 -11.06 -20.87 3.38
C ARG A 99 -11.47 -19.76 4.34
N TRP A 100 -12.15 -20.13 5.41
CA TRP A 100 -12.86 -19.24 6.33
C TRP A 100 -11.97 -18.16 6.96
N SER A 101 -10.76 -18.51 7.40
CA SER A 101 -9.83 -17.54 8.01
C SER A 101 -9.39 -16.44 7.02
N LEU A 102 -9.12 -16.81 5.77
CA LEU A 102 -8.81 -15.85 4.71
C LEU A 102 -10.02 -15.02 4.30
N ALA A 103 -11.22 -15.63 4.29
CA ALA A 103 -12.46 -14.93 4.02
C ALA A 103 -12.74 -13.85 5.09
N GLN A 104 -12.55 -14.20 6.36
CA GLN A 104 -12.70 -13.24 7.46
C GLN A 104 -11.68 -12.12 7.38
N TRP A 105 -10.41 -12.44 7.17
CA TRP A 105 -9.35 -11.45 6.99
C TRP A 105 -9.65 -10.48 5.83
N ALA A 106 -10.09 -11.01 4.68
CA ALA A 106 -10.42 -10.18 3.53
C ALA A 106 -11.63 -9.28 3.80
N ALA A 107 -12.66 -9.78 4.51
CA ALA A 107 -13.81 -8.98 4.88
C ALA A 107 -13.47 -7.87 5.91
N GLU A 108 -12.52 -8.12 6.80
CA GLU A 108 -12.00 -7.11 7.72
C GLU A 108 -11.25 -6.02 6.96
N LYS A 109 -10.36 -6.40 6.04
CA LYS A 109 -9.66 -5.45 5.17
C LYS A 109 -10.62 -4.59 4.35
N ALA A 110 -11.66 -5.18 3.78
CA ALA A 110 -12.69 -4.44 3.04
C ALA A 110 -13.33 -3.33 3.88
N ARG A 111 -13.63 -3.61 5.15
CA ARG A 111 -14.22 -2.64 6.08
C ARG A 111 -13.24 -1.55 6.50
N GLU A 112 -11.98 -1.90 6.72
CA GLU A 112 -10.92 -0.98 7.10
C GLU A 112 -10.62 0.03 5.99
N GLU A 113 -10.67 -0.41 4.72
CA GLU A 113 -10.39 0.44 3.57
C GLU A 113 -11.57 1.32 3.14
N GLN A 114 -12.74 1.15 3.76
CA GLN A 114 -13.93 1.91 3.39
C GLN A 114 -13.74 3.42 3.64
N GLY A 115 -13.82 4.19 2.57
CA GLY A 115 -13.73 5.66 2.61
C GLY A 115 -12.31 6.23 2.60
N HIS A 116 -11.26 5.42 2.51
CA HIS A 116 -9.87 5.90 2.40
C HIS A 116 -9.63 6.68 1.09
N ASP A 117 -10.32 6.34 0.01
CA ASP A 117 -10.29 7.07 -1.25
C ASP A 117 -10.71 8.54 -1.10
N ARG A 118 -11.66 8.83 -0.21
CA ARG A 118 -12.12 10.19 0.09
C ARG A 118 -11.00 11.09 0.62
N LEU A 119 -10.02 10.52 1.32
CA LEU A 119 -8.90 11.30 1.87
C LEU A 119 -8.06 11.91 0.74
N ALA A 120 -7.83 11.17 -0.34
CA ALA A 120 -7.11 11.69 -1.51
C ALA A 120 -7.91 12.80 -2.22
N LEU A 121 -9.23 12.64 -2.35
CA LEU A 121 -10.10 13.68 -2.91
C LEU A 121 -10.08 14.95 -2.06
N LEU A 122 -10.20 14.83 -0.73
CA LEU A 122 -10.14 15.96 0.19
C LEU A 122 -8.78 16.68 0.12
N ASP A 123 -7.69 15.93 -0.07
CA ASP A 123 -6.35 16.50 -0.21
C ASP A 123 -6.22 17.30 -1.52
N ILE A 124 -6.69 16.76 -2.66
CA ILE A 124 -6.73 17.46 -3.94
C ILE A 124 -7.61 18.71 -3.86
N GLN A 125 -8.78 18.60 -3.25
CA GLN A 125 -9.69 19.74 -3.06
C GLN A 125 -9.07 20.84 -2.21
N SER A 126 -8.32 20.46 -1.15
CA SER A 126 -7.60 21.42 -0.30
C SER A 126 -6.55 22.22 -1.07
N MET A 127 -6.02 21.65 -2.14
CA MET A 127 -5.08 22.33 -3.04
C MET A 127 -5.77 23.25 -4.07
N GLY A 128 -7.10 23.34 -4.04
CA GLY A 128 -7.89 24.27 -4.86
C GLY A 128 -8.30 23.71 -6.22
N TYR A 129 -8.48 22.40 -6.33
CA TYR A 129 -8.89 21.75 -7.57
C TYR A 129 -10.20 20.98 -7.41
N ASP A 130 -10.94 20.80 -8.51
CA ASP A 130 -12.04 19.86 -8.60
C ASP A 130 -11.47 18.43 -8.55
N ALA A 131 -11.54 17.81 -7.38
CA ALA A 131 -10.90 16.54 -7.12
C ALA A 131 -11.44 15.41 -8.00
N GLU A 132 -12.76 15.36 -8.23
CA GLU A 132 -13.40 14.35 -9.06
C GLU A 132 -12.97 14.46 -10.53
N ALA A 133 -12.89 15.68 -11.05
CA ALA A 133 -12.42 15.93 -12.41
C ALA A 133 -10.93 15.59 -12.54
N VAL A 134 -10.12 15.93 -11.55
CA VAL A 134 -8.69 15.62 -11.52
C VAL A 134 -8.43 14.11 -11.55
N VAL A 135 -9.07 13.32 -10.68
CA VAL A 135 -8.83 11.87 -10.66
C VAL A 135 -9.36 11.15 -11.88
N LYS A 136 -10.37 11.71 -12.57
CA LYS A 136 -10.84 11.20 -13.87
C LYS A 136 -9.85 11.48 -15.00
N ALA A 137 -9.18 12.62 -14.95
CA ALA A 137 -8.22 13.04 -15.99
C ALA A 137 -6.82 12.45 -15.78
N LEU A 138 -6.41 12.24 -14.52
CA LEU A 138 -5.10 11.72 -14.18
C LEU A 138 -5.18 10.22 -13.85
N LEU A 139 -4.66 9.39 -14.76
CA LEU A 139 -4.59 7.94 -14.63
C LEU A 139 -3.12 7.49 -14.58
N PRO A 140 -2.43 7.60 -13.43
CA PRO A 140 -1.03 7.23 -13.32
C PRO A 140 -0.81 5.77 -13.73
N PRO A 141 0.03 5.47 -14.75
CA PRO A 141 0.18 4.13 -15.30
C PRO A 141 0.58 3.10 -14.27
N SER A 142 1.42 3.48 -13.31
CA SER A 142 1.83 2.62 -12.20
C SER A 142 0.68 2.20 -11.28
N ALA A 143 -0.19 3.15 -10.95
CA ALA A 143 -1.37 2.85 -10.15
C ALA A 143 -2.31 1.92 -10.91
N MET A 144 -2.48 2.15 -12.21
CA MET A 144 -3.30 1.29 -13.07
C MET A 144 -2.71 -0.12 -13.22
N ALA A 145 -1.38 -0.27 -13.31
CA ALA A 145 -0.72 -1.56 -13.35
C ALA A 145 -0.88 -2.33 -12.03
N LEU A 146 -0.70 -1.67 -10.88
CA LEU A 146 -0.93 -2.26 -9.57
C LEU A 146 -2.40 -2.68 -9.38
N LEU A 147 -3.35 -1.83 -9.75
CA LEU A 147 -4.78 -2.12 -9.69
C LEU A 147 -5.14 -3.32 -10.59
N SER A 148 -4.58 -3.38 -11.81
CA SER A 148 -4.78 -4.50 -12.73
C SER A 148 -4.26 -5.82 -12.13
N PHE A 149 -3.06 -5.81 -11.56
CA PHE A 149 -2.49 -6.98 -10.88
C PHE A 149 -3.36 -7.42 -9.70
N PHE A 150 -3.81 -6.48 -8.87
CA PHE A 150 -4.68 -6.78 -7.74
C PHE A 150 -6.02 -7.36 -8.19
N THR A 151 -6.65 -6.76 -9.20
CA THR A 151 -7.90 -7.28 -9.79
C THR A 151 -7.73 -8.69 -10.31
N GLN A 152 -6.67 -8.98 -11.08
CA GLN A 152 -6.37 -10.31 -11.58
C GLN A 152 -6.12 -11.31 -10.44
N SER A 153 -5.40 -10.90 -9.40
CA SER A 153 -5.14 -11.72 -8.22
C SER A 153 -6.44 -12.11 -7.51
N VAL A 154 -7.37 -11.18 -7.36
CA VAL A 154 -8.68 -11.43 -6.74
C VAL A 154 -9.56 -12.30 -7.63
N GLN A 155 -9.54 -12.11 -8.94
CA GLN A 155 -10.37 -12.85 -9.90
C GLN A 155 -9.82 -14.24 -10.26
N ALA A 156 -8.61 -14.58 -9.83
CA ALA A 156 -8.02 -15.91 -10.04
C ALA A 156 -8.89 -17.03 -9.42
N ALA A 157 -8.73 -18.27 -9.90
CA ALA A 157 -9.43 -19.43 -9.36
C ALA A 157 -9.18 -19.60 -7.85
N ASP A 158 -7.95 -19.40 -7.40
CA ASP A 158 -7.57 -19.19 -5.99
C ASP A 158 -7.03 -17.78 -5.82
N PRO A 159 -7.72 -16.90 -5.06
CA PRO A 159 -7.31 -15.51 -4.93
C PRO A 159 -6.14 -15.28 -3.96
N ILE A 160 -5.35 -16.30 -3.64
CA ILE A 160 -4.31 -16.27 -2.60
C ILE A 160 -3.26 -15.17 -2.83
N SER A 161 -2.99 -14.82 -4.08
CA SER A 161 -2.03 -13.78 -4.45
C SER A 161 -2.43 -12.38 -3.97
N CYS A 162 -3.74 -12.12 -3.74
CA CYS A 162 -4.20 -10.84 -3.20
C CYS A 162 -3.64 -10.56 -1.80
N VAL A 163 -3.34 -11.61 -1.02
CA VAL A 163 -2.71 -11.48 0.30
C VAL A 163 -1.30 -10.89 0.19
N GLY A 164 -0.54 -11.32 -0.81
CA GLY A 164 0.81 -10.80 -1.09
C GLY A 164 0.77 -9.34 -1.56
N TYR A 165 -0.22 -8.98 -2.37
CA TYR A 165 -0.47 -7.59 -2.77
C TYR A 165 -0.73 -6.70 -1.55
N CYS A 166 -1.71 -7.04 -0.73
CA CYS A 166 -2.07 -6.26 0.47
C CYS A 166 -0.87 -6.13 1.43
N TYR A 167 -0.21 -7.24 1.76
CA TYR A 167 1.00 -7.21 2.58
C TYR A 167 2.04 -6.23 2.07
N THR A 168 2.32 -6.27 0.76
CA THR A 168 3.35 -5.43 0.16
C THR A 168 2.99 -3.96 0.23
N MET A 169 1.75 -3.60 -0.09
CA MET A 169 1.31 -2.20 -0.08
C MET A 169 1.35 -1.62 1.34
N GLU A 170 0.82 -2.33 2.34
CA GLU A 170 0.88 -1.92 3.75
C GLU A 170 2.33 -1.86 4.27
N ARG A 171 3.15 -2.84 3.91
CA ARG A 171 4.55 -2.91 4.33
C ARG A 171 5.39 -1.77 3.78
N LEU A 172 5.12 -1.35 2.53
CA LEU A 172 5.75 -0.18 1.92
C LEU A 172 5.25 1.12 2.56
N ALA A 173 3.97 1.22 2.86
CA ALA A 173 3.36 2.37 3.54
C ALA A 173 3.98 2.62 4.92
N MET A 174 4.32 1.57 5.68
CA MET A 174 5.03 1.70 6.96
C MET A 174 6.41 2.37 6.87
N ASN A 175 7.00 2.47 5.68
CA ASN A 175 8.27 3.20 5.49
C ASN A 175 8.05 4.72 5.38
N ILE A 176 6.82 5.18 5.25
CA ILE A 176 6.47 6.59 5.25
C ILE A 176 6.52 7.11 6.69
N LYS A 177 7.51 7.93 6.98
CA LYS A 177 7.76 8.49 8.30
C LYS A 177 7.34 9.95 8.38
N ALA A 178 7.33 10.51 9.58
CA ALA A 178 6.97 11.91 9.82
C ALA A 178 7.80 12.89 8.97
N GLU A 179 9.07 12.60 8.74
CA GLU A 179 9.94 13.44 7.92
C GLU A 179 9.49 13.51 6.45
N HIS A 180 8.91 12.43 5.91
CA HIS A 180 8.35 12.42 4.56
C HIS A 180 7.09 13.29 4.47
N ILE A 181 6.24 13.23 5.49
CA ILE A 181 5.06 14.07 5.57
C ILE A 181 5.46 15.54 5.61
N GLN A 182 6.46 15.89 6.45
CA GLN A 182 6.99 17.25 6.54
C GLN A 182 7.57 17.74 5.20
N LEU A 183 8.25 16.88 4.44
CA LEU A 183 8.76 17.23 3.10
C LEU A 183 7.62 17.56 2.13
N VAL A 184 6.52 16.81 2.19
CA VAL A 184 5.33 17.13 1.39
C VAL A 184 4.72 18.45 1.86
N GLU A 185 4.53 18.64 3.15
CA GLU A 185 3.94 19.86 3.71
C GLU A 185 4.76 21.11 3.38
N ALA A 186 6.08 20.98 3.30
CA ALA A 186 6.97 22.09 2.96
C ALA A 186 6.80 22.62 1.52
N ILE A 187 6.28 21.82 0.61
CA ILE A 187 6.04 22.23 -0.78
C ILE A 187 4.59 22.69 -1.03
N LEU A 188 3.69 22.49 -0.06
CA LEU A 188 2.29 22.87 -0.22
C LEU A 188 2.12 24.40 -0.12
N PRO A 189 1.09 24.96 -0.77
CA PRO A 189 0.73 26.36 -0.59
C PRO A 189 0.43 26.68 0.91
N PRO A 190 0.66 27.90 1.37
CA PRO A 190 0.35 28.29 2.74
C PRO A 190 -1.09 27.96 3.12
N ASN A 191 -1.28 27.45 4.35
CA ASN A 191 -2.59 27.06 4.90
C ASN A 191 -3.30 25.93 4.12
N THR A 192 -2.55 25.13 3.36
CA THR A 192 -3.08 23.94 2.68
C THR A 192 -2.82 22.71 3.52
N TYR A 193 -3.87 21.94 3.81
CA TYR A 193 -3.76 20.64 4.48
C TYR A 193 -4.11 19.52 3.49
N ALA A 194 -3.10 18.93 2.87
CA ALA A 194 -3.25 17.94 1.81
C ALA A 194 -2.34 16.70 2.01
N THR A 195 -2.29 16.20 3.25
CA THR A 195 -1.51 15.01 3.64
C THR A 195 -2.34 13.99 4.42
N ARG A 196 -3.68 14.06 4.37
CA ARG A 196 -4.60 13.15 5.08
C ARG A 196 -4.40 11.70 4.64
N CYS A 197 -4.43 11.49 3.32
CA CYS A 197 -4.21 10.19 2.71
C CYS A 197 -2.84 9.63 3.07
N LEU A 198 -1.78 10.45 2.97
CA LEU A 198 -0.41 10.05 3.32
C LEU A 198 -0.28 9.68 4.80
N ARG A 199 -0.95 10.42 5.70
CA ARG A 199 -0.91 10.16 7.15
C ARG A 199 -1.63 8.87 7.50
N MET A 200 -2.77 8.59 6.86
CA MET A 200 -3.53 7.35 7.06
C MET A 200 -2.68 6.13 6.67
N HIS A 201 -2.05 6.18 5.49
CA HIS A 201 -1.17 5.13 4.98
C HIS A 201 0.30 5.44 5.29
N SER A 202 0.65 5.40 6.58
CA SER A 202 2.01 5.64 7.07
C SER A 202 2.29 4.87 8.36
N CYS A 203 3.51 4.93 8.86
CA CYS A 203 3.85 4.35 10.17
C CYS A 203 3.11 4.99 11.36
N LEU A 204 2.40 6.08 11.13
CA LEU A 204 1.56 6.77 12.12
C LEU A 204 0.10 6.29 12.07
N GLY A 205 -0.27 5.51 11.03
CA GLY A 205 -1.62 4.97 10.82
C GLY A 205 -1.81 3.56 11.36
N SER A 206 -2.84 2.87 10.86
CA SER A 206 -3.23 1.52 11.29
C SER A 206 -2.39 0.38 10.71
N ASP A 207 -1.55 0.64 9.70
CA ASP A 207 -0.87 -0.38 8.88
C ASP A 207 0.04 -1.32 9.68
N VAL A 208 0.57 -0.90 10.84
CA VAL A 208 1.40 -1.74 11.71
C VAL A 208 0.64 -2.97 12.18
N LYS A 209 -0.60 -2.79 12.65
CA LYS A 209 -1.48 -3.89 13.10
C LYS A 209 -1.85 -4.81 11.94
N HIS A 210 -2.19 -4.22 10.81
CA HIS A 210 -2.61 -4.93 9.61
C HIS A 210 -1.51 -5.85 9.04
N VAL A 211 -0.28 -5.37 9.01
CA VAL A 211 0.89 -6.19 8.61
C VAL A 211 1.07 -7.37 9.55
N GLU A 212 0.94 -7.17 10.87
CA GLU A 212 1.07 -8.23 11.87
C GLU A 212 0.02 -9.32 11.67
N GLU A 213 -1.24 -8.95 11.52
CA GLU A 213 -2.37 -9.86 11.30
C GLU A 213 -2.19 -10.66 10.01
N THR A 214 -1.75 -10.01 8.93
CA THR A 214 -1.49 -10.67 7.65
C THR A 214 -0.37 -11.70 7.78
N VAL A 215 0.74 -11.38 8.48
CA VAL A 215 1.83 -12.35 8.72
C VAL A 215 1.35 -13.55 9.51
N GLN A 216 0.51 -13.35 10.53
CA GLN A 216 -0.03 -14.47 11.35
C GLN A 216 -0.88 -15.42 10.52
N ILE A 217 -1.73 -14.89 9.65
CA ILE A 217 -2.55 -15.71 8.74
C ILE A 217 -1.67 -16.47 7.75
N VAL A 218 -0.70 -15.80 7.12
CA VAL A 218 0.22 -16.44 6.16
C VAL A 218 1.06 -17.52 6.83
N ALA A 219 1.51 -17.32 8.07
CA ALA A 219 2.29 -18.31 8.82
C ALA A 219 1.53 -19.61 9.08
N ALA A 220 0.19 -19.56 9.13
CA ALA A 220 -0.67 -20.72 9.31
C ALA A 220 -0.96 -21.50 8.00
N LEU A 221 -0.56 -20.99 6.85
CA LEU A 221 -0.79 -21.60 5.54
C LEU A 221 0.27 -22.66 5.20
N SER A 222 -0.02 -23.47 4.18
CA SER A 222 0.92 -24.44 3.62
C SER A 222 2.16 -23.77 3.03
N SER A 223 3.21 -24.55 2.82
CA SER A 223 4.46 -24.05 2.19
C SER A 223 4.22 -23.56 0.76
N GLU A 224 3.36 -24.24 0.00
CA GLU A 224 2.99 -23.86 -1.36
C GLU A 224 2.26 -22.51 -1.39
N GLU A 225 1.27 -22.33 -0.52
CA GLU A 225 0.53 -21.07 -0.41
C GLU A 225 1.44 -19.91 0.00
N ARG A 226 2.33 -20.13 0.97
CA ARG A 226 3.32 -19.12 1.37
C ARG A 226 4.24 -18.75 0.21
N THR A 227 4.61 -19.71 -0.64
CA THR A 227 5.41 -19.46 -1.84
C THR A 227 4.65 -18.59 -2.83
N ASN A 228 3.37 -18.89 -3.11
CA ASN A 228 2.53 -18.10 -4.01
C ASN A 228 2.33 -16.67 -3.50
N ILE A 229 2.11 -16.50 -2.20
CA ILE A 229 2.02 -15.18 -1.57
C ILE A 229 3.35 -14.42 -1.68
N THR A 230 4.47 -15.11 -1.44
CA THR A 230 5.81 -14.51 -1.54
C THR A 230 6.12 -14.03 -2.96
N LEU A 231 5.73 -14.81 -3.96
CA LEU A 231 5.84 -14.41 -5.37
C LEU A 231 4.99 -13.18 -5.66
N ALA A 232 3.75 -13.15 -5.18
CA ALA A 232 2.87 -11.98 -5.33
C ALA A 232 3.45 -10.74 -4.61
N CYS A 233 4.12 -10.88 -3.46
CA CYS A 233 4.85 -9.78 -2.83
C CYS A 233 5.96 -9.24 -3.74
N TYR A 234 6.74 -10.12 -4.35
CA TYR A 234 7.81 -9.73 -5.27
C TYR A 234 7.26 -9.00 -6.50
N GLU A 235 6.23 -9.54 -7.13
CA GLU A 235 5.60 -8.95 -8.32
C GLU A 235 4.96 -7.59 -8.02
N THR A 236 4.24 -7.48 -6.89
CA THR A 236 3.67 -6.20 -6.45
C THR A 236 4.75 -5.16 -6.21
N ALA A 237 5.84 -5.55 -5.55
CA ALA A 237 6.97 -4.66 -5.29
C ALA A 237 7.68 -4.25 -6.58
N LEU A 238 7.83 -5.16 -7.57
CA LEU A 238 8.35 -4.80 -8.89
C LEU A 238 7.50 -3.74 -9.57
N LEU A 239 6.18 -3.91 -9.58
CA LEU A 239 5.25 -2.92 -10.16
C LEU A 239 5.37 -1.59 -9.42
N TYR A 240 5.39 -1.61 -8.10
CA TYR A 240 5.53 -0.41 -7.28
C TYR A 240 6.84 0.34 -7.56
N PHE A 241 7.98 -0.36 -7.59
CA PHE A 241 9.28 0.26 -7.82
C PHE A 241 9.54 0.62 -9.29
N ASN A 242 8.95 -0.10 -10.25
CA ASN A 242 9.00 0.28 -11.66
C ASN A 242 8.28 1.60 -11.93
N SER A 243 7.32 1.98 -11.11
CA SER A 243 6.70 3.31 -11.17
C SER A 243 7.71 4.43 -11.09
N LEU A 244 8.85 4.19 -10.42
CA LEU A 244 9.94 5.16 -10.30
C LEU A 244 10.77 5.29 -11.58
N LYS A 245 10.59 4.40 -12.56
CA LYS A 245 11.23 4.43 -13.90
C LYS A 245 10.32 5.01 -14.97
N GLU A 246 9.04 5.22 -14.66
CA GLU A 246 8.11 5.77 -15.64
C GLU A 246 8.58 7.12 -16.15
N LYS A 247 8.28 7.40 -17.43
CA LYS A 247 8.33 8.78 -17.92
C LYS A 247 7.26 9.55 -17.13
N TYR A 248 7.71 10.29 -16.15
CA TYR A 248 6.83 11.22 -15.47
C TYR A 248 6.30 12.22 -16.48
N VAL A 249 5.02 12.50 -16.39
CA VAL A 249 4.42 13.65 -17.05
C VAL A 249 5.21 14.88 -16.61
N SER A 250 5.64 15.71 -17.54
CA SER A 250 6.43 16.89 -17.22
C SER A 250 5.64 17.85 -16.33
N GLU A 251 6.32 18.63 -15.50
CA GLU A 251 5.66 19.65 -14.65
C GLU A 251 4.77 20.59 -15.47
N VAL A 252 5.24 21.01 -16.65
CA VAL A 252 4.48 21.89 -17.57
C VAL A 252 3.20 21.21 -18.03
N GLU A 253 3.28 19.96 -18.42
CA GLU A 253 2.13 19.18 -18.90
C GLU A 253 1.11 18.93 -17.77
N LEU A 254 1.60 18.57 -16.56
CA LEU A 254 0.74 18.44 -15.38
C LEU A 254 0.02 19.75 -15.05
N GLN A 255 0.73 20.87 -15.07
CA GLN A 255 0.12 22.18 -14.84
C GLN A 255 -0.92 22.54 -15.90
N GLN A 256 -0.68 22.21 -17.18
CA GLN A 256 -1.65 22.43 -18.25
C GLN A 256 -2.93 21.62 -18.02
N ILE A 257 -2.81 20.36 -17.62
CA ILE A 257 -3.96 19.51 -17.29
C ILE A 257 -4.70 20.07 -16.07
N LEU A 258 -3.97 20.34 -14.98
CA LEU A 258 -4.54 20.77 -13.71
C LEU A 258 -5.22 22.14 -13.77
N ASN A 259 -4.72 23.07 -14.60
CA ASN A 259 -5.31 24.39 -14.75
C ASN A 259 -6.77 24.35 -15.26
N GLN A 260 -7.16 23.27 -15.96
CA GLN A 260 -8.53 23.07 -16.45
C GLN A 260 -9.52 22.75 -15.31
N PHE A 261 -9.01 22.29 -14.17
CA PHE A 261 -9.80 21.83 -13.01
C PHE A 261 -9.61 22.71 -11.77
N LYS A 262 -8.99 23.88 -11.94
CA LYS A 262 -8.77 24.82 -10.84
C LYS A 262 -10.10 25.45 -10.42
N LEU A 263 -10.39 25.38 -9.12
CA LEU A 263 -11.59 26.02 -8.57
C LEU A 263 -11.40 27.52 -8.50
N ASP A 264 -12.42 28.28 -8.92
CA ASP A 264 -12.43 29.73 -8.79
C ASP A 264 -12.42 30.15 -7.32
N ALA A 265 -11.71 31.23 -7.01
CA ALA A 265 -11.58 31.75 -5.65
C ALA A 265 -12.93 32.09 -4.98
N CYS A 266 -14.00 32.30 -5.74
CA CYS A 266 -15.37 32.55 -5.27
C CYS A 266 -16.08 31.29 -4.74
N SER A 267 -15.66 30.08 -5.11
CA SER A 267 -16.35 28.83 -4.71
C SER A 267 -16.00 28.36 -3.30
N LYS A 268 -15.05 28.98 -2.62
CA LYS A 268 -14.53 28.53 -1.32
C LYS A 268 -15.48 28.74 -0.13
N ASN A 269 -16.64 29.40 -0.32
CA ASN A 269 -17.55 29.76 0.78
C ASN A 269 -18.79 28.88 0.95
N ASN A 270 -18.96 27.82 0.15
CA ASN A 270 -20.13 26.94 0.33
C ASN A 270 -19.71 25.49 0.45
N SER A 271 -20.04 24.94 1.63
CA SER A 271 -20.09 23.50 1.97
C SER A 271 -18.81 22.82 2.48
N ILE A 272 -18.52 23.06 3.74
CA ILE A 272 -18.00 22.00 4.62
C ILE A 272 -19.22 21.50 5.39
N PRO A 273 -19.73 20.30 5.14
CA PRO A 273 -20.59 19.64 6.13
C PRO A 273 -19.67 19.20 7.28
N GLU A 274 -19.92 19.77 8.47
CA GLU A 274 -19.44 19.20 9.72
C GLU A 274 -19.98 17.76 9.86
N TYR A 275 -19.13 16.77 9.59
CA TYR A 275 -19.31 15.44 10.15
C TYR A 275 -18.01 15.10 10.86
N ILE A 276 -18.02 15.46 12.14
CA ILE A 276 -17.10 15.06 13.18
C ILE A 276 -17.59 13.72 13.75
N CYS A 277 -16.62 12.91 14.11
CA CYS A 277 -16.56 11.66 14.87
C CYS A 277 -16.62 10.39 14.07
#